data_a49979a1d1f4eae13e5f29f59a6381e5
#
_entry.id   a49979a1d1f4eae13e5f29f59a6381e5
#
_cell.length_a   1.000
_cell.length_b   1.000
_cell.length_c   1.000
_cell.angle_alpha   90.00
_cell.angle_beta   90.00
_cell.angle_gamma   90.00
#
_symmetry.space_group_name_H-M   'P 1'
#
loop_
_entity.id
_entity.type
_entity.pdbx_description
1 polymer ?
#
loop_
_entity_poly.entity_id
_entity_poly.type
_entity_poly.pdbx_seq_one_letter_code
_entity_poly.pdbx_strand_id
1 'polypeptide(L)'
;MANILIVDDDDAVRGILLDLLSERYDCNTASTAEEAFQYLEIENYDAVLTDIAMPGLTGVELIKRLQLKDLDTPVILISSRNDEQDSEALMRLGAFAYLHKPFSVDEIEYIVDRAVGTTGGSG
;
A
#
# COMPACT_ATOMS: atom_id res chain seq x y z
N MET A 1 5.39 -7.52 15.33
CA MET A 1 4.67 -7.80 14.09
C MET A 1 5.06 -6.81 13.02
N ALA A 2 4.92 -7.18 11.77
CA ALA A 2 5.21 -6.28 10.68
C ALA A 2 4.25 -5.08 10.68
N ASN A 3 4.72 -3.96 10.19
CA ASN A 3 3.96 -2.71 10.14
C ASN A 3 3.45 -2.47 8.72
N ILE A 4 2.17 -2.21 8.60
CA ILE A 4 1.50 -1.95 7.32
C ILE A 4 0.84 -0.57 7.35
N LEU A 5 1.03 0.19 6.29
CA LEU A 5 0.33 1.46 6.12
C LEU A 5 -0.75 1.28 5.05
N ILE A 6 -1.98 1.62 5.40
CA ILE A 6 -3.13 1.53 4.51
C ILE A 6 -3.57 2.94 4.15
N VAL A 7 -3.55 3.26 2.87
CA VAL A 7 -3.84 4.62 2.38
C VAL A 7 -5.01 4.56 1.40
N ASP A 8 -6.15 5.12 1.78
CA ASP A 8 -7.33 5.17 0.93
C ASP A 8 -8.26 6.26 1.46
N ASP A 9 -8.83 7.07 0.58
CA ASP A 9 -9.76 8.12 0.99
C ASP A 9 -11.18 7.59 1.25
N ASP A 10 -11.45 6.35 0.89
CA ASP A 10 -12.73 5.70 1.14
C ASP A 10 -12.72 5.05 2.52
N ASP A 11 -13.55 5.56 3.43
CA ASP A 11 -13.62 5.04 4.80
C ASP A 11 -14.00 3.57 4.86
N ALA A 12 -14.89 3.14 3.99
CA ALA A 12 -15.34 1.74 3.97
C ALA A 12 -14.21 0.80 3.56
N VAL A 13 -13.45 1.16 2.54
CA VAL A 13 -12.31 0.35 2.07
C VAL A 13 -11.24 0.31 3.14
N ARG A 14 -10.91 1.46 3.74
CA ARG A 14 -9.92 1.52 4.83
C ARG A 14 -10.32 0.62 5.98
N GLY A 15 -11.59 0.68 6.39
CA GLY A 15 -12.10 -0.14 7.49
C GLY A 15 -12.02 -1.63 7.20
N ILE A 16 -12.38 -2.04 6.00
CA ILE A 16 -12.31 -3.44 5.60
C ILE A 16 -10.87 -3.94 5.62
N LEU A 17 -9.95 -3.18 5.04
CA LEU A 17 -8.55 -3.57 5.01
C LEU A 17 -7.95 -3.62 6.42
N LEU A 18 -8.31 -2.67 7.25
CA LEU A 18 -7.85 -2.66 8.63
C LEU A 18 -8.33 -3.90 9.39
N ASP A 19 -9.61 -4.23 9.26
CA ASP A 19 -10.16 -5.41 9.91
C ASP A 19 -9.49 -6.69 9.45
N LEU A 20 -9.24 -6.81 8.15
CA LEU A 20 -8.63 -8.02 7.59
C LEU A 20 -7.18 -8.18 8.00
N LEU A 21 -6.44 -7.10 8.10
CA LEU A 21 -5.00 -7.16 8.29
C LEU A 21 -4.54 -6.98 9.73
N SER A 22 -5.35 -6.36 10.58
CA SER A 22 -4.95 -6.05 11.94
C SER A 22 -4.75 -7.27 12.84
N GLU A 23 -5.31 -8.40 12.48
CA GLU A 23 -5.10 -9.65 13.22
C GLU A 23 -3.69 -10.19 13.02
N ARG A 24 -3.05 -9.86 11.90
CA ARG A 24 -1.74 -10.41 11.53
C ARG A 24 -0.63 -9.38 11.55
N TYR A 25 -0.96 -8.10 11.44
CA TYR A 25 0.01 -7.02 11.31
C TYR A 25 -0.40 -5.83 12.14
N ASP A 26 0.58 -5.00 12.48
CA ASP A 26 0.32 -3.69 13.06
C ASP A 26 -0.01 -2.73 11.91
N CYS A 27 -1.20 -2.16 11.94
CA CYS A 27 -1.69 -1.34 10.84
C CYS A 27 -1.91 0.11 11.26
N ASN A 28 -1.44 1.04 10.43
CA ASN A 28 -1.84 2.43 10.50
C ASN A 28 -2.65 2.74 9.25
N THR A 29 -3.54 3.69 9.35
CA THR A 29 -4.36 4.11 8.21
C THR A 29 -4.20 5.58 7.96
N ALA A 30 -4.24 5.96 6.69
CA ALA A 30 -4.21 7.36 6.26
C ALA A 30 -5.32 7.59 5.26
N SER A 31 -6.04 8.69 5.41
CA SER A 31 -7.11 9.06 4.49
C SER A 31 -6.69 10.14 3.50
N THR A 32 -5.53 10.73 3.71
CA THR A 32 -4.99 11.79 2.85
C THR A 32 -3.53 11.55 2.53
N ALA A 33 -3.05 12.20 1.49
CA ALA A 33 -1.64 12.18 1.13
C ALA A 33 -0.76 12.69 2.26
N GLU A 34 -1.17 13.78 2.90
CA GLU A 34 -0.40 14.37 3.99
C GLU A 34 -0.22 13.41 5.15
N GLU A 35 -1.29 12.74 5.56
CA GLU A 35 -1.20 11.77 6.62
C GLU A 35 -0.25 10.62 6.26
N ALA A 36 -0.36 10.14 5.04
CA ALA A 36 0.50 9.05 4.57
C ALA A 36 1.97 9.44 4.65
N PHE A 37 2.31 10.63 4.17
CA PHE A 37 3.69 11.09 4.20
C PHE A 37 4.20 11.34 5.62
N GLN A 38 3.35 11.82 6.51
CA GLN A 38 3.71 11.98 7.92
C GLN A 38 4.06 10.65 8.56
N TYR A 39 3.25 9.62 8.33
CA TYR A 39 3.55 8.28 8.84
C TYR A 39 4.86 7.75 8.29
N LEU A 40 5.08 7.92 6.98
CA LEU A 40 6.29 7.41 6.34
C LEU A 40 7.56 8.11 6.84
N GLU A 41 7.44 9.31 7.38
CA GLU A 41 8.59 10.02 7.93
C GLU A 41 8.96 9.55 9.34
N ILE A 42 7.99 9.09 10.11
CA ILE A 42 8.22 8.76 11.52
C ILE A 42 8.32 7.26 11.79
N GLU A 43 7.89 6.42 10.88
CA GLU A 43 7.93 4.97 11.06
C GLU A 43 8.41 4.27 9.81
N ASN A 44 8.98 3.10 10.02
CA ASN A 44 9.34 2.20 8.92
C ASN A 44 8.22 1.20 8.73
N TYR A 45 7.81 1.01 7.48
CA TYR A 45 6.75 0.08 7.13
C TYR A 45 7.30 -1.09 6.32
N ASP A 46 6.70 -2.25 6.52
CA ASP A 46 7.05 -3.46 5.77
C ASP A 46 6.28 -3.55 4.47
N ALA A 47 5.16 -2.86 4.37
CA ALA A 47 4.40 -2.72 3.14
C ALA A 47 3.45 -1.53 3.23
N VAL A 48 3.12 -0.97 2.07
CA VAL A 48 2.14 0.11 1.96
C VAL A 48 1.08 -0.32 0.95
N LEU A 49 -0.19 -0.25 1.36
CA LEU A 49 -1.32 -0.42 0.45
C LEU A 49 -1.89 0.95 0.15
N THR A 50 -2.00 1.30 -1.12
CA THR A 50 -2.51 2.62 -1.48
C THR A 50 -3.44 2.55 -2.69
N ASP A 51 -4.52 3.33 -2.62
CA ASP A 51 -5.37 3.55 -3.78
C ASP A 51 -4.56 4.35 -4.82
N ILE A 52 -4.69 4.00 -6.08
CA ILE A 52 -4.00 4.70 -7.18
C ILE A 52 -4.56 6.11 -7.35
N ALA A 53 -5.86 6.27 -7.21
CA ALA A 53 -6.54 7.51 -7.53
C ALA A 53 -7.03 8.22 -6.28
N MET A 54 -6.11 8.90 -5.58
CA MET A 54 -6.46 9.73 -4.44
C MET A 54 -6.14 11.19 -4.73
N PRO A 55 -7.00 12.12 -4.30
CA PRO A 55 -6.68 13.53 -4.42
C PRO A 55 -5.38 13.86 -3.67
N GLY A 56 -4.47 14.54 -4.33
CA GLY A 56 -3.21 14.97 -3.71
C GLY A 56 -2.16 13.89 -3.54
N LEU A 57 -2.49 12.65 -3.84
CA LEU A 57 -1.51 11.56 -3.79
C LEU A 57 -1.71 10.65 -4.99
N THR A 58 -0.69 10.55 -5.82
CA THR A 58 -0.68 9.56 -6.88
C THR A 58 0.27 8.44 -6.47
N GLY A 59 0.03 7.25 -6.99
CA GLY A 59 0.94 6.14 -6.77
C GLY A 59 2.36 6.47 -7.22
N VAL A 60 2.48 7.28 -8.28
CA VAL A 60 3.78 7.73 -8.78
C VAL A 60 4.52 8.54 -7.73
N GLU A 61 3.86 9.52 -7.11
CA GLU A 61 4.51 10.33 -6.09
C GLU A 61 4.94 9.51 -4.88
N LEU A 62 4.10 8.60 -4.45
CA LEU A 62 4.41 7.76 -3.32
C LEU A 62 5.65 6.91 -3.59
N ILE A 63 5.69 6.24 -4.74
CA ILE A 63 6.83 5.41 -5.11
C ILE A 63 8.10 6.25 -5.20
N LYS A 64 8.02 7.42 -5.84
CA LYS A 64 9.17 8.30 -5.98
C LYS A 64 9.69 8.80 -4.64
N ARG A 65 8.80 9.14 -3.72
CA ARG A 65 9.22 9.59 -2.39
C ARG A 65 9.92 8.50 -1.60
N LEU A 66 9.43 7.28 -1.69
CA LEU A 66 10.08 6.15 -1.04
C LEU A 66 11.47 5.90 -1.64
N GLN A 67 11.60 5.99 -2.95
CA GLN A 67 12.87 5.82 -3.63
C GLN A 67 13.89 6.91 -3.24
N LEU A 68 13.43 8.15 -3.11
CA LEU A 68 14.29 9.25 -2.68
C LEU A 68 14.84 9.06 -1.27
N LYS A 69 14.14 8.32 -0.44
CA LYS A 69 14.58 8.01 0.92
C LYS A 69 15.37 6.71 1.00
N ASP A 70 15.69 6.11 -0.12
CA ASP A 70 16.35 4.80 -0.20
C ASP A 70 15.58 3.71 0.54
N LEU A 71 14.25 3.81 0.54
CA LEU A 71 13.41 2.82 1.18
C LEU A 71 12.94 1.80 0.14
N ASP A 72 13.13 0.54 0.46
CA ASP A 72 12.70 -0.57 -0.38
C ASP A 72 11.31 -1.07 0.01
N THR A 73 10.53 -0.23 0.68
CA THR A 73 9.21 -0.61 1.14
C THR A 73 8.33 -0.99 -0.04
N PRO A 74 7.80 -2.21 -0.08
CA PRO A 74 6.94 -2.62 -1.18
C PRO A 74 5.61 -1.87 -1.14
N VAL A 75 5.20 -1.39 -2.31
CA VAL A 75 3.95 -0.66 -2.48
C VAL A 75 2.98 -1.55 -3.24
N ILE A 76 1.83 -1.81 -2.63
CA ILE A 76 0.74 -2.55 -3.24
C ILE A 76 -0.33 -1.54 -3.64
N LEU A 77 -0.66 -1.52 -4.92
CA LEU A 77 -1.62 -0.58 -5.46
C LEU A 77 -3.01 -1.19 -5.46
N ILE A 78 -4.01 -0.39 -5.12
CA ILE A 78 -5.40 -0.80 -5.20
C ILE A 78 -6.05 0.04 -6.28
N SER A 79 -6.62 -0.61 -7.28
CA SER A 79 -7.16 0.08 -8.44
C SER A 79 -8.59 -0.33 -8.74
N SER A 80 -9.36 0.59 -9.28
CA SER A 80 -10.62 0.24 -9.91
C SER A 80 -10.32 -0.30 -11.31
N ARG A 81 -11.30 -0.93 -11.92
CA ARG A 81 -11.12 -1.58 -13.22
C ARG A 81 -10.73 -0.64 -14.35
N ASN A 82 -10.90 0.67 -14.16
CA ASN A 82 -10.57 1.65 -15.19
C ASN A 82 -9.12 2.13 -15.11
N ASP A 83 -8.36 1.66 -14.13
CA ASP A 83 -7.01 2.15 -13.86
C ASP A 83 -5.93 1.15 -14.31
N GLU A 84 -6.27 0.23 -15.20
CA GLU A 84 -5.37 -0.85 -15.57
C GLU A 84 -4.07 -0.35 -16.23
N GLN A 85 -4.18 0.64 -17.11
CA GLN A 85 -3.00 1.21 -17.76
C GLN A 85 -2.08 1.90 -16.75
N ASP A 86 -2.69 2.59 -15.78
CA ASP A 86 -1.92 3.25 -14.73
C ASP A 86 -1.21 2.22 -13.85
N SER A 87 -1.87 1.10 -13.57
CA SER A 87 -1.28 0.01 -12.81
C SER A 87 -0.03 -0.54 -13.47
N GLU A 88 -0.06 -0.74 -14.80
CA GLU A 88 1.10 -1.23 -15.53
C GLU A 88 2.26 -0.25 -15.48
N ALA A 89 1.97 1.04 -15.66
CA ALA A 89 3.00 2.08 -15.57
C ALA A 89 3.63 2.11 -14.19
N LEU A 90 2.82 1.99 -13.14
CA LEU A 90 3.31 2.01 -11.78
C LEU A 90 4.12 0.77 -11.43
N MET A 91 3.76 -0.38 -11.99
CA MET A 91 4.57 -1.59 -11.82
C MET A 91 5.96 -1.40 -12.43
N ARG A 92 6.05 -0.73 -13.58
CA ARG A 92 7.35 -0.42 -14.20
C ARG A 92 8.18 0.55 -13.36
N LEU A 93 7.52 1.42 -12.60
CA LEU A 93 8.21 2.36 -11.72
C LEU A 93 8.70 1.71 -10.43
N GLY A 94 8.25 0.50 -10.13
CA GLY A 94 8.74 -0.23 -8.99
C GLY A 94 7.69 -0.64 -7.97
N ALA A 95 6.39 -0.50 -8.26
CA ALA A 95 5.37 -1.04 -7.38
C ALA A 95 5.53 -2.55 -7.25
N PHE A 96 5.24 -3.08 -6.08
CA PHE A 96 5.37 -4.51 -5.82
C PHE A 96 4.30 -5.31 -6.53
N ALA A 97 3.05 -4.86 -6.42
CA ALA A 97 1.90 -5.54 -6.99
C ALA A 97 0.72 -4.58 -7.07
N TYR A 98 -0.34 -5.01 -7.75
CA TYR A 98 -1.60 -4.28 -7.72
C TYR A 98 -2.76 -5.25 -7.58
N LEU A 99 -3.86 -4.74 -7.02
CA LEU A 99 -5.10 -5.48 -6.83
C LEU A 99 -6.24 -4.68 -7.41
N HIS A 100 -7.12 -5.35 -8.14
CA HIS A 100 -8.33 -4.71 -8.66
C HIS A 100 -9.47 -4.81 -7.67
N LYS A 101 -10.24 -3.75 -7.55
CA LYS A 101 -11.50 -3.80 -6.82
C LYS A 101 -12.59 -4.41 -7.72
N PRO A 102 -13.42 -5.30 -7.21
CA PRO A 102 -13.40 -5.87 -5.86
C PRO A 102 -12.33 -6.96 -5.73
N PHE A 103 -11.75 -7.06 -4.55
CA PHE A 103 -10.75 -8.08 -4.26
C PHE A 103 -11.29 -9.03 -3.18
N SER A 104 -10.75 -10.23 -3.16
CA SER A 104 -11.11 -11.21 -2.13
C SER A 104 -10.17 -11.10 -0.92
N VAL A 105 -10.61 -11.66 0.20
CA VAL A 105 -9.78 -11.76 1.40
C VAL A 105 -8.49 -12.52 1.09
N ASP A 106 -8.62 -13.63 0.37
CA ASP A 106 -7.45 -14.46 0.01
C ASP A 106 -6.44 -13.70 -0.83
N GLU A 107 -6.90 -12.90 -1.77
CA GLU A 107 -6.01 -12.09 -2.60
C GLU A 107 -5.23 -11.08 -1.78
N ILE A 108 -5.90 -10.38 -0.88
CA ILE A 108 -5.27 -9.39 -0.01
C ILE A 108 -4.24 -10.06 0.89
N GLU A 109 -4.62 -11.14 1.54
CA GLU A 109 -3.72 -11.83 2.46
C GLU A 109 -2.49 -12.37 1.73
N TYR A 110 -2.69 -12.97 0.57
CA TYR A 110 -1.60 -13.52 -0.21
C TYR A 110 -0.59 -12.44 -0.62
N ILE A 111 -1.08 -11.32 -1.15
CA ILE A 111 -0.21 -10.26 -1.65
C ILE A 111 0.54 -9.57 -0.50
N VAL A 112 -0.16 -9.29 0.59
CA VAL A 112 0.48 -8.64 1.74
C VAL A 112 1.52 -9.55 2.38
N ASP A 113 1.22 -10.83 2.53
CA ASP A 113 2.20 -11.78 3.07
C ASP A 113 3.47 -11.83 2.21
N ARG A 114 3.33 -11.82 0.90
CA ARG A 114 4.48 -11.80 0.01
C ARG A 114 5.27 -10.51 0.12
N ALA A 115 4.58 -9.38 0.20
CA ALA A 115 5.24 -8.08 0.32
C ALA A 115 6.03 -7.99 1.63
N VAL A 116 5.41 -8.38 2.73
CA VAL A 116 6.05 -8.39 4.04
C VAL A 116 7.25 -9.34 4.04
N GLY A 117 7.11 -10.50 3.42
CA GLY A 117 8.20 -11.47 3.31
C GLY A 117 9.42 -10.94 2.59
N THR A 118 9.23 -9.99 1.67
CA THR A 118 10.32 -9.39 0.92
C THR A 118 11.20 -8.50 1.81
N THR A 119 10.60 -7.79 2.76
CA THR A 119 11.32 -6.85 3.64
C THR A 119 11.58 -7.42 5.02
N GLY A 120 10.57 -8.00 5.62
CA GLY A 120 10.64 -8.48 7.00
C GLY A 120 11.07 -9.93 7.12
N GLY A 121 10.93 -10.69 6.04
CA GLY A 121 11.17 -12.13 6.06
C GLY A 121 12.63 -12.53 6.09
N SER A 122 13.53 -11.57 5.95
CA SER A 122 14.96 -11.82 6.02
C SER A 122 15.43 -12.18 7.41
N GLY A 123 14.56 -11.96 8.37
CA GLY A 123 14.87 -12.32 9.75
C GLY A 123 14.87 -13.80 9.93
#